data_2f04cbece24b799bef8bbe82a624d087
#
_entry.id   2f04cbece24b799bef8bbe82a624d087
#
_cell.length_a   1.000
_cell.length_b   1.000
_cell.length_c   1.000
_cell.angle_alpha   90.00
_cell.angle_beta   90.00
_cell.angle_gamma   90.00
#
_symmetry.space_group_name_H-M   'P 1'
#
loop_
_entity.id
_entity.type
_entity.pdbx_description
1 polymer ?
#
loop_
_entity_poly.entity_id
_entity_poly.type
_entity_poly.pdbx_seq_one_letter_code
_entity_poly.pdbx_strand_id
1 'polypeptide(L)'
;MSRPTAGAAMGGGRAFVDATGARVPLGGVIRRVVATDPGVGALLVELGADVVGCAGALEGVDTVGDDRAPDPARVAQAGPDVVVTGAAGGAHDLTDPALLGLLRQVAPVVAVDLSRRRASSADLRALLGAVQPPPHRSRGRHD
;
A
#
# COMPACT_ATOMS: atom_id res chain seq x y z
N MET A 1 0.53 -6.16 -34.11
CA MET A 1 0.60 -6.01 -33.38
C MET A 1 0.82 -5.73 -32.70
N SER A 2 0.94 -5.78 -32.66
CA SER A 2 1.31 -5.54 -31.74
C SER A 2 1.49 -5.27 -31.04
N ARG A 3 1.71 -5.33 -30.91
CA ARG A 3 1.92 -5.27 -29.99
C ARG A 3 2.05 -4.58 -29.31
N PRO A 4 1.97 -4.53 -29.24
CA PRO A 4 2.14 -4.06 -28.36
C PRO A 4 2.41 -3.89 -27.66
N THR A 5 2.52 -4.22 -27.70
CA THR A 5 2.90 -4.16 -26.92
C THR A 5 3.33 -3.77 -26.30
N ALA A 6 3.47 -4.03 -26.53
CA ALA A 6 4.10 -3.98 -25.85
C ALA A 6 4.38 -3.18 -25.20
N GLY A 7 4.47 -2.92 -25.41
CA GLY A 7 5.11 -2.13 -24.71
C GLY A 7 4.79 -1.85 -23.54
N ALA A 8 4.03 -1.91 -23.56
CA ALA A 8 3.78 -1.64 -22.48
C ALA A 8 4.39 -2.15 -21.47
N ALA A 9 4.61 -2.80 -21.70
CA ALA A 9 5.11 -3.32 -20.77
C ALA A 9 6.08 -2.70 -20.20
N MET A 10 6.45 -2.26 -20.55
CA MET A 10 7.39 -1.92 -20.02
C MET A 10 7.29 -0.96 -19.21
N GLY A 11 7.28 -0.28 -19.18
CA GLY A 11 7.22 0.75 -18.34
C GLY A 11 7.29 0.53 -16.92
N GLY A 12 7.74 -0.46 -16.48
CA GLY A 12 7.79 -0.74 -15.08
C GLY A 12 6.50 -1.22 -14.51
N GLY A 13 5.60 -1.59 -15.34
CA GLY A 13 4.37 -2.19 -14.85
C GLY A 13 4.64 -3.52 -14.22
N ARG A 14 4.06 -3.75 -13.06
CA ARG A 14 4.18 -5.02 -12.36
C ARG A 14 2.86 -5.29 -11.65
N ALA A 15 2.69 -6.52 -11.20
CA ALA A 15 1.52 -6.89 -10.46
C ALA A 15 1.93 -7.41 -9.09
N PHE A 16 1.12 -7.11 -8.11
CA PHE A 16 1.32 -7.54 -6.73
C PHE A 16 0.14 -8.44 -6.35
N VAL A 17 0.43 -9.63 -5.86
CA VAL A 17 -0.63 -10.51 -5.37
C VAL A 17 -0.79 -10.23 -3.88
N ASP A 18 -1.94 -9.70 -3.50
CA ASP A 18 -2.18 -9.28 -2.13
C ASP A 18 -2.81 -10.37 -1.28
N ALA A 19 -3.13 -10.06 -0.04
CA ALA A 19 -3.67 -11.04 0.92
C ALA A 19 -5.07 -11.52 0.57
N THR A 20 -5.76 -10.86 -0.36
CA THR A 20 -7.05 -11.35 -0.86
C THR A 20 -6.88 -12.30 -2.03
N GLY A 21 -5.64 -12.49 -2.51
CA GLY A 21 -5.36 -13.28 -3.69
C GLY A 21 -5.53 -12.51 -4.99
N ALA A 22 -5.88 -11.25 -4.92
CA ALA A 22 -6.05 -10.43 -6.10
C ALA A 22 -4.70 -10.02 -6.67
N ARG A 23 -4.65 -9.98 -7.99
CA ARG A 23 -3.48 -9.53 -8.70
C ARG A 23 -3.67 -8.05 -9.02
N VAL A 24 -2.94 -7.19 -8.33
CA VAL A 24 -3.13 -5.75 -8.42
C VAL A 24 -2.04 -5.14 -9.28
N PRO A 25 -2.37 -4.53 -10.41
CA PRO A 25 -1.36 -3.87 -11.25
C PRO A 25 -0.82 -2.63 -10.54
N LEU A 26 0.49 -2.46 -10.54
CA LEU A 26 1.16 -1.31 -9.95
C LEU A 26 1.98 -0.61 -11.03
N GLY A 27 1.86 0.70 -11.09
CA GLY A 27 2.64 1.49 -12.02
C GLY A 27 3.78 2.19 -11.32
N GLY A 28 4.99 2.01 -11.80
CA GLY A 28 6.11 2.79 -11.33
C GLY A 28 6.51 2.54 -9.89
N VAL A 29 7.13 3.55 -9.31
CA VAL A 29 7.67 3.48 -7.97
C VAL A 29 6.60 3.87 -6.95
N ILE A 30 6.47 3.09 -5.90
CA ILE A 30 5.53 3.38 -4.81
C ILE A 30 6.27 4.21 -3.76
N ARG A 31 5.80 5.41 -3.52
CA ARG A 31 6.38 6.30 -2.50
C ARG A 31 5.38 6.73 -1.45
N ARG A 32 4.21 7.17 -1.89
CA ARG A 32 3.20 7.75 -1.02
C ARG A 32 2.13 6.71 -0.75
N VAL A 33 1.88 6.42 0.51
CA VAL A 33 0.99 5.34 0.91
C VAL A 33 -0.08 5.87 1.85
N VAL A 34 -1.30 5.44 1.65
CA VAL A 34 -2.39 5.67 2.61
C VAL A 34 -2.76 4.33 3.24
N ALA A 35 -2.90 4.32 4.55
CA ALA A 35 -3.33 3.13 5.30
C ALA A 35 -4.79 3.29 5.71
N THR A 36 -5.53 2.19 5.73
CA THR A 36 -6.94 2.23 6.09
C THR A 36 -7.20 1.92 7.56
N ASP A 37 -6.16 1.58 8.32
CA ASP A 37 -6.28 1.45 9.77
C ASP A 37 -4.91 1.70 10.42
N PRO A 38 -4.91 2.01 11.74
CA PRO A 38 -3.65 2.35 12.42
C PRO A 38 -2.66 1.20 12.50
N GLY A 39 -3.14 -0.06 12.53
CA GLY A 39 -2.24 -1.21 12.56
C GLY A 39 -1.44 -1.35 11.28
N VAL A 40 -2.10 -1.21 10.13
CA VAL A 40 -1.43 -1.20 8.84
C VAL A 40 -0.50 0.00 8.74
N GLY A 41 -0.98 1.17 9.19
CA GLY A 41 -0.18 2.39 9.15
C GLY A 41 1.10 2.27 9.97
N ALA A 42 1.00 1.70 11.17
CA ALA A 42 2.16 1.52 12.02
C ALA A 42 3.20 0.60 11.38
N LEU A 43 2.74 -0.47 10.75
CA LEU A 43 3.64 -1.39 10.06
C LEU A 43 4.34 -0.69 8.90
N LEU A 44 3.61 0.10 8.13
CA LEU A 44 4.19 0.85 7.00
C LEU A 44 5.24 1.84 7.48
N VAL A 45 4.96 2.56 8.57
CA VAL A 45 5.94 3.49 9.16
C VAL A 45 7.19 2.73 9.59
N GLU A 46 7.00 1.59 10.22
CA GLU A 46 8.11 0.75 10.69
C GLU A 46 8.99 0.31 9.51
N LEU A 47 8.41 0.09 8.35
CA LEU A 47 9.13 -0.32 7.16
C LEU A 47 9.72 0.85 6.36
N GLY A 48 9.53 2.07 6.85
CA GLY A 48 10.12 3.25 6.22
C GLY A 48 9.28 3.85 5.09
N ALA A 49 8.02 3.47 4.97
CA ALA A 49 7.16 4.03 3.94
C ALA A 49 6.77 5.47 4.28
N ASP A 50 6.52 6.26 3.26
CA ASP A 50 5.99 7.60 3.43
C ASP A 50 4.46 7.51 3.53
N VAL A 51 3.97 7.41 4.75
CA VAL A 51 2.54 7.30 5.02
C VAL A 51 1.95 8.70 5.04
N VAL A 52 1.23 9.04 3.98
CA VAL A 52 0.69 10.40 3.78
C VAL A 52 -0.71 10.56 4.34
N GLY A 53 -1.32 9.48 4.82
CA GLY A 53 -2.62 9.52 5.45
C GLY A 53 -2.96 8.18 6.07
N CYS A 54 -3.77 8.21 7.11
CA CYS A 54 -4.22 7.00 7.79
C CYS A 54 -5.67 7.18 8.22
N ALA A 55 -6.50 6.18 7.97
CA ALA A 55 -7.85 6.17 8.54
C ALA A 55 -7.73 5.70 9.98
N GLY A 56 -8.14 6.54 10.90
CA GLY A 56 -7.89 6.33 12.32
C GLY A 56 -6.65 7.09 12.79
N ALA A 57 -6.39 7.04 14.08
CA ALA A 57 -5.32 7.82 14.68
C ALA A 57 -3.97 7.11 14.54
N LEU A 58 -3.01 7.80 13.98
CA LEU A 58 -1.63 7.34 13.87
C LEU A 58 -0.74 8.55 14.09
N GLU A 59 0.14 8.46 15.06
CA GLU A 59 0.99 9.58 15.46
C GLU A 59 1.83 10.08 14.29
N GLY A 60 1.79 11.39 14.08
CA GLY A 60 2.61 12.02 13.05
C GLY A 60 2.04 11.90 11.63
N VAL A 61 0.84 11.33 11.48
CA VAL A 61 0.23 11.12 10.18
C VAL A 61 -1.16 11.76 10.17
N ASP A 62 -1.48 12.47 9.09
CA ASP A 62 -2.79 13.09 8.95
C ASP A 62 -3.88 12.01 8.85
N THR A 63 -5.01 12.26 9.46
CA THR A 63 -6.13 11.32 9.35
C THR A 63 -6.92 11.58 8.08
N VAL A 64 -7.31 10.49 7.41
CA VAL A 64 -8.15 10.55 6.20
C VAL A 64 -9.50 9.89 6.42
N GLY A 65 -9.91 9.74 7.67
CA GLY A 65 -11.19 9.14 8.03
C GLY A 65 -11.08 8.37 9.33
N ASP A 66 -12.09 7.59 9.61
CA ASP A 66 -12.12 6.74 10.80
C ASP A 66 -11.47 5.39 10.49
N ASP A 67 -11.13 4.67 11.55
CA ASP A 67 -10.51 3.34 11.44
C ASP A 67 -11.32 2.45 10.51
N ARG A 68 -10.69 1.95 9.46
CA ARG A 68 -11.28 1.09 8.41
C ARG A 68 -12.43 1.77 7.64
N ALA A 69 -12.53 3.08 7.76
CA ALA A 69 -13.54 3.88 7.08
C ALA A 69 -12.90 5.14 6.50
N PRO A 70 -11.96 4.99 5.55
CA PRO A 70 -11.32 6.16 4.95
C PRO A 70 -12.32 6.95 4.12
N ASP A 71 -12.15 8.27 4.13
CA ASP A 71 -12.94 9.17 3.30
C ASP A 71 -12.26 9.26 1.93
N PRO A 72 -12.88 8.76 0.85
CA PRO A 72 -12.23 8.75 -0.46
C PRO A 72 -11.77 10.12 -0.93
N ALA A 73 -12.48 11.19 -0.60
CA ALA A 73 -12.09 12.54 -0.99
C ALA A 73 -10.78 12.94 -0.30
N ARG A 74 -10.65 12.63 0.99
CA ARG A 74 -9.42 12.92 1.73
C ARG A 74 -8.25 12.08 1.24
N VAL A 75 -8.53 10.82 0.90
CA VAL A 75 -7.50 9.93 0.32
C VAL A 75 -7.01 10.51 -0.99
N ALA A 76 -7.92 10.97 -1.85
CA ALA A 76 -7.55 11.59 -3.11
C ALA A 76 -6.69 12.83 -2.91
N GLN A 77 -7.04 13.65 -1.91
CA GLN A 77 -6.26 14.85 -1.59
C GLN A 77 -4.85 14.51 -1.11
N ALA A 78 -4.68 13.39 -0.44
CA ALA A 78 -3.37 12.95 0.02
C ALA A 78 -2.47 12.51 -1.13
N GLY A 79 -3.05 12.13 -2.26
CA GLY A 79 -2.30 11.76 -3.46
C GLY A 79 -1.44 10.52 -3.31
N PRO A 80 -2.01 9.39 -2.87
CA PRO A 80 -1.20 8.18 -2.69
C PRO A 80 -0.88 7.49 -4.00
N ASP A 81 0.24 6.78 -4.02
CA ASP A 81 0.57 5.86 -5.11
C ASP A 81 -0.13 4.51 -4.91
N VAL A 82 -0.44 4.19 -3.66
CA VAL A 82 -1.15 2.96 -3.31
C VAL A 82 -1.89 3.16 -2.00
N VAL A 83 -3.03 2.47 -1.86
CA VAL A 83 -3.78 2.40 -0.60
C VAL A 83 -3.61 0.99 -0.06
N VAL A 84 -3.24 0.86 1.21
CA VAL A 84 -3.05 -0.44 1.84
C VAL A 84 -4.13 -0.66 2.88
N THR A 85 -4.87 -1.75 2.73
CA THR A 85 -5.90 -2.16 3.68
C THR A 85 -5.42 -3.34 4.51
N GLY A 86 -6.07 -3.58 5.64
CA GLY A 86 -5.95 -4.86 6.32
C GLY A 86 -6.79 -5.89 5.59
N ALA A 87 -6.46 -7.17 5.76
CA ALA A 87 -7.27 -8.27 5.26
C ALA A 87 -7.77 -9.09 6.43
N ALA A 88 -8.99 -9.53 6.32
CA ALA A 88 -9.60 -10.44 7.29
C ALA A 88 -10.38 -11.48 6.49
N GLY A 89 -10.02 -12.76 6.69
CA GLY A 89 -10.70 -13.85 5.98
C GLY A 89 -10.56 -13.76 4.47
N GLY A 90 -9.46 -13.23 3.98
CA GLY A 90 -9.21 -13.12 2.54
C GLY A 90 -9.95 -11.97 1.87
N ALA A 91 -10.50 -11.03 2.63
CA ALA A 91 -11.20 -9.87 2.09
C ALA A 91 -10.65 -8.59 2.71
N HIS A 92 -10.83 -7.47 2.02
CA HIS A 92 -10.43 -6.17 2.57
C HIS A 92 -11.28 -5.86 3.81
N ASP A 93 -10.61 -5.48 4.89
CA ASP A 93 -11.27 -5.20 6.16
C ASP A 93 -11.66 -3.72 6.20
N LEU A 94 -12.77 -3.40 5.58
CA LEU A 94 -13.34 -2.06 5.55
C LEU A 94 -14.74 -2.12 6.17
N THR A 95 -15.12 -1.04 6.87
CA THR A 95 -16.44 -1.00 7.52
C THR A 95 -17.57 -1.02 6.51
N ASP A 96 -17.31 -0.49 5.30
CA ASP A 96 -18.30 -0.48 4.22
C ASP A 96 -17.61 -1.03 2.96
N PRO A 97 -18.04 -2.19 2.45
CA PRO A 97 -17.43 -2.75 1.25
C PRO A 97 -17.48 -1.84 0.03
N ALA A 98 -18.44 -0.92 -0.02
CA ALA A 98 -18.54 0.00 -1.15
C ALA A 98 -17.34 0.96 -1.23
N LEU A 99 -16.63 1.17 -0.11
CA LEU A 99 -15.45 2.02 -0.09
C LEU A 99 -14.35 1.50 -1.00
N LEU A 100 -14.26 0.18 -1.16
CA LEU A 100 -13.21 -0.41 -1.98
C LEU A 100 -13.23 0.10 -3.41
N GLY A 101 -14.42 0.12 -4.01
CA GLY A 101 -14.55 0.63 -5.38
C GLY A 101 -14.19 2.09 -5.51
N LEU A 102 -14.56 2.88 -4.50
CA LEU A 102 -14.23 4.31 -4.49
C LEU A 102 -12.73 4.53 -4.33
N LEU A 103 -12.09 3.77 -3.46
CA LEU A 103 -10.64 3.87 -3.27
C LEU A 103 -9.88 3.46 -4.52
N ARG A 104 -10.36 2.45 -5.23
CA ARG A 104 -9.73 2.00 -6.47
C ARG A 104 -9.76 3.05 -7.55
N GLN A 105 -10.68 3.99 -7.49
CA GLN A 105 -10.70 5.11 -8.42
C GLN A 105 -9.61 6.13 -8.12
N VAL A 106 -9.06 6.10 -6.92
CA VAL A 106 -7.99 7.02 -6.51
C VAL A 106 -6.62 6.42 -6.81
N ALA A 107 -6.42 5.16 -6.42
CA ALA A 107 -5.12 4.50 -6.54
C ALA A 107 -5.31 2.99 -6.43
N PRO A 108 -4.32 2.19 -6.81
CA PRO A 108 -4.37 0.75 -6.57
C PRO A 108 -4.56 0.48 -5.07
N VAL A 109 -5.34 -0.53 -4.75
CA VAL A 109 -5.62 -0.92 -3.37
C VAL A 109 -5.12 -2.33 -3.14
N VAL A 110 -4.27 -2.53 -2.15
CA VAL A 110 -3.73 -3.84 -1.82
C VAL A 110 -4.01 -4.15 -0.35
N ALA A 111 -4.22 -5.41 -0.04
CA ALA A 111 -4.51 -5.85 1.32
C ALA A 111 -3.35 -6.63 1.91
N VAL A 112 -3.12 -6.45 3.21
CA VAL A 112 -2.14 -7.25 3.94
C VAL A 112 -2.82 -7.83 5.19
N ASP A 113 -2.47 -9.04 5.55
CA ASP A 113 -3.05 -9.73 6.69
C ASP A 113 -2.12 -9.59 7.89
N LEU A 114 -2.48 -8.71 8.82
CA LEU A 114 -1.64 -8.43 9.99
C LEU A 114 -1.52 -9.62 10.95
N SER A 115 -2.44 -10.57 10.88
CA SER A 115 -2.33 -11.78 11.69
C SER A 115 -1.16 -12.64 11.23
N ARG A 116 -0.66 -12.38 10.03
CA ARG A 116 0.51 -13.04 9.46
C ARG A 116 1.62 -12.01 9.28
N ARG A 117 2.04 -11.44 10.39
CA ARG A 117 2.89 -10.24 10.39
C ARG A 117 4.18 -10.42 9.58
N ARG A 118 4.83 -11.57 9.69
CA ARG A 118 6.07 -11.80 8.97
C ARG A 118 5.84 -11.80 7.45
N ALA A 119 4.79 -12.47 7.01
CA ALA A 119 4.44 -12.49 5.60
C ALA A 119 4.02 -11.11 5.12
N SER A 120 3.24 -10.39 5.94
CA SER A 120 2.82 -9.02 5.61
C SER A 120 4.00 -8.08 5.47
N SER A 121 4.98 -8.19 6.37
CA SER A 121 6.19 -7.36 6.29
C SER A 121 6.96 -7.66 5.01
N ALA A 122 7.09 -8.94 4.65
CA ALA A 122 7.77 -9.34 3.43
C ALA A 122 7.03 -8.82 2.20
N ASP A 123 5.70 -8.93 2.20
CA ASP A 123 4.87 -8.46 1.09
C ASP A 123 4.99 -6.95 0.92
N LEU A 124 4.94 -6.20 2.03
CA LEU A 124 5.06 -4.75 1.96
C LEU A 124 6.45 -4.32 1.55
N ARG A 125 7.49 -5.04 1.98
CA ARG A 125 8.84 -4.75 1.50
C ARG A 125 8.96 -4.97 0.00
N ALA A 126 8.32 -6.01 -0.51
CA ALA A 126 8.30 -6.25 -1.94
C ALA A 126 7.54 -5.15 -2.68
N LEU A 127 6.43 -4.70 -2.11
CA LEU A 127 5.65 -3.60 -2.67
C LEU A 127 6.48 -2.33 -2.75
N LEU A 128 7.20 -2.03 -1.67
CA LEU A 128 8.01 -0.83 -1.55
C LEU A 128 9.43 -1.02 -2.08
N GLY A 129 9.76 -2.22 -2.49
CA GLY A 129 11.15 -2.60 -2.74
C GLY A 129 11.85 -1.79 -3.79
N ALA A 130 11.10 -1.34 -4.79
CA ALA A 130 11.71 -0.53 -5.83
C ALA A 130 12.17 0.82 -5.31
N VAL A 131 11.68 1.21 -4.13
CA VAL A 131 12.05 2.46 -3.50
C VAL A 131 13.32 2.32 -2.70
N GLN A 132 13.66 1.10 -2.30
CA GLN A 132 14.73 0.88 -1.38
C GLN A 132 16.06 1.21 -1.98
N PRO A 133 16.77 2.11 -1.41
CA PRO A 133 18.17 2.27 -1.75
C PRO A 133 18.87 1.15 -1.10
N PRO A 134 19.93 0.95 -1.31
CA PRO A 134 20.61 -0.08 -0.67
C PRO A 134 21.21 0.19 0.63
N PRO A 135 21.24 0.19 1.02
CA PRO A 135 21.81 0.15 1.88
C PRO A 135 22.64 0.33 2.49
N HIS A 136 22.43 0.50 2.28
CA HIS A 136 23.15 0.64 2.91
C HIS A 136 23.68 0.44 3.56
N ARG A 137 23.79 0.30 3.43
CA ARG A 137 24.16 0.05 4.10
C ARG A 137 24.80 -0.17 4.69
N SER A 138 24.86 -0.41 4.46
CA SER A 138 25.43 -0.63 5.12
C SER A 138 25.78 -0.51 5.84
N ARG A 139 25.86 -0.39 5.89
CA ARG A 139 26.18 -0.27 6.76
C ARG A 139 26.78 -0.40 7.38
N GLY A 140 26.79 -0.42 7.06
CA GLY A 140 27.31 -0.64 7.74
C GLY A 140 27.62 -0.83 8.26
N ARG A 141 27.62 -0.93 8.36
CA ARG A 141 27.93 -1.08 9.00
C ARG A 141 28.52 -1.16 9.50
N HIS A 142 28.50 -1.29 9.42
CA HIS A 142 29.01 -1.32 10.05
C HIS A 142 29.54 -1.39 10.48
N ASP A 143 29.58 -1.56 10.32
CA ASP A 143 30.06 -1.59 10.90
C ASP A 143 30.29 -1.52 11.35
#